data_50a0870535dc9cb26ea42999d30ee287
#
_entry.id   50a0870535dc9cb26ea42999d30ee287
#
_cell.length_a   1.000
_cell.length_b   1.000
_cell.length_c   1.000
_cell.angle_alpha   90.00
_cell.angle_beta   90.00
_cell.angle_gamma   90.00
#
_symmetry.space_group_name_H-M   'P 1'
#
loop_
_entity.id
_entity.type
_entity.pdbx_description
1 polymer ?
#
loop_
_entity_poly.entity_id
_entity_poly.type
_entity_poly.pdbx_seq_one_letter_code
_entity_poly.pdbx_strand_id
1 'polypeptide(L)'
;MAEQTYTEPTQWHASLPGVIVSAAGIIRDGDENVLLVKPNYRDHWSLPGGICEFGEAPHDGCAREVAEEIGLELPVGPLLSVDWHVAHERYGPAARPAVFFIFDCGTLATLADVTVQASEIDDCRFAAPAELDELLHASTVPRIRAAIGALPSGCVRYLPQLG
;
A
#
# COMPACT_ATOMS: atom_id res chain seq x y z
N MET A 1 -22.06 -7.43 -38.10
CA MET A 1 -20.87 -8.03 -37.46
C MET A 1 -19.73 -7.02 -37.63
N ALA A 2 -19.19 -6.46 -36.56
CA ALA A 2 -18.04 -5.57 -36.66
C ALA A 2 -16.84 -6.40 -37.08
N GLU A 3 -16.16 -6.00 -38.14
CA GLU A 3 -14.94 -6.60 -38.63
C GLU A 3 -13.87 -6.41 -37.52
N GLN A 4 -13.39 -7.49 -36.95
CA GLN A 4 -12.35 -7.45 -35.92
C GLN A 4 -11.03 -7.15 -36.62
N THR A 5 -10.64 -5.87 -36.63
CA THR A 5 -9.39 -5.42 -37.25
C THR A 5 -8.22 -5.95 -36.39
N TYR A 6 -7.31 -6.69 -37.02
CA TYR A 6 -6.08 -7.12 -36.37
C TYR A 6 -5.28 -5.92 -35.90
N THR A 7 -4.89 -5.91 -34.63
CA THR A 7 -4.00 -4.89 -34.04
C THR A 7 -2.71 -5.58 -33.62
N GLU A 8 -1.57 -5.01 -33.98
CA GLU A 8 -0.27 -5.51 -33.54
C GLU A 8 -0.21 -5.63 -32.00
N PRO A 9 0.34 -6.73 -31.44
CA PRO A 9 0.34 -6.98 -30.00
C PRO A 9 0.89 -5.83 -29.17
N THR A 10 1.96 -5.17 -29.62
CA THR A 10 2.54 -4.00 -28.94
C THR A 10 1.60 -2.79 -28.90
N GLN A 11 0.87 -2.53 -29.99
CA GLN A 11 -0.11 -1.47 -30.07
C GLN A 11 -1.34 -1.79 -29.22
N TRP A 12 -1.76 -3.06 -29.23
CA TRP A 12 -2.86 -3.52 -28.41
C TRP A 12 -2.53 -3.35 -26.91
N HIS A 13 -1.35 -3.82 -26.46
CA HIS A 13 -0.91 -3.63 -25.08
C HIS A 13 -0.84 -2.15 -24.68
N ALA A 14 -0.32 -1.29 -25.56
CA ALA A 14 -0.25 0.15 -25.31
C ALA A 14 -1.64 0.82 -25.22
N SER A 15 -2.67 0.23 -25.82
CA SER A 15 -4.05 0.73 -25.77
C SER A 15 -4.83 0.31 -24.51
N LEU A 16 -4.32 -0.63 -23.74
CA LEU A 16 -5.00 -1.09 -22.53
C LEU A 16 -4.95 -0.03 -21.43
N PRO A 17 -6.02 0.07 -20.64
CA PRO A 17 -6.02 0.98 -19.50
C PRO A 17 -4.94 0.58 -18.48
N GLY A 18 -4.11 1.54 -18.08
CA GLY A 18 -3.14 1.34 -17.01
C GLY A 18 -3.78 1.47 -15.64
N VAL A 19 -3.23 0.75 -14.67
CA VAL A 19 -3.59 0.81 -13.24
C VAL A 19 -2.34 1.10 -12.44
N ILE A 20 -2.42 1.98 -11.45
CA ILE A 20 -1.36 2.19 -10.46
C ILE A 20 -1.47 1.06 -9.44
N VAL A 21 -0.39 0.33 -9.22
CA VAL A 21 -0.30 -0.72 -8.21
C VAL A 21 0.55 -0.20 -7.06
N SER A 22 0.04 -0.30 -5.84
CA SER A 22 0.75 0.06 -4.61
C SER A 22 0.66 -1.07 -3.61
N ALA A 23 1.72 -1.27 -2.84
CA ALA A 23 1.79 -2.29 -1.82
C ALA A 23 2.39 -1.73 -0.53
N ALA A 24 1.88 -2.18 0.63
CA ALA A 24 2.33 -1.74 1.94
C ALA A 24 2.27 -2.88 2.97
N GLY A 25 3.05 -2.75 4.03
CA GLY A 25 3.13 -3.72 5.12
C GLY A 25 2.44 -3.27 6.40
N ILE A 26 1.64 -4.14 7.03
CA ILE A 26 1.28 -4.04 8.43
C ILE A 26 2.40 -4.70 9.25
N ILE A 27 3.07 -3.89 10.05
CA ILE A 27 4.07 -4.32 11.03
C ILE A 27 3.53 -3.93 12.40
N ARG A 28 3.53 -4.84 13.37
CA ARG A 28 2.95 -4.58 14.69
C ARG A 28 3.99 -4.72 15.79
N ASP A 29 3.75 -4.08 16.93
CA ASP A 29 4.48 -4.39 18.16
C ASP A 29 3.75 -5.47 18.99
N GLY A 30 4.26 -5.72 20.21
CA GLY A 30 3.66 -6.71 21.12
C GLY A 30 2.30 -6.31 21.69
N ASP A 31 1.91 -5.05 21.57
CA ASP A 31 0.64 -4.49 22.04
C ASP A 31 -0.35 -4.25 20.87
N GLU A 32 -0.06 -4.83 19.69
CA GLU A 32 -0.85 -4.71 18.45
C GLU A 32 -0.91 -3.27 17.89
N ASN A 33 -0.01 -2.37 18.30
CA ASN A 33 0.14 -1.08 17.66
C ASN A 33 0.79 -1.27 16.28
N VAL A 34 0.42 -0.41 15.33
CA VAL A 34 0.86 -0.51 13.94
C VAL A 34 2.01 0.47 13.69
N LEU A 35 3.09 -0.02 13.06
CA LEU A 35 4.18 0.83 12.64
C LEU A 35 3.72 1.76 11.52
N LEU A 36 3.90 3.05 11.75
CA LEU A 36 3.69 4.10 10.76
C LEU A 36 5.00 4.83 10.48
N VAL A 37 5.14 5.30 9.26
CA VAL A 37 6.21 6.20 8.81
C VAL A 37 5.64 7.58 8.50
N LYS A 38 6.44 8.64 8.70
CA LYS A 38 6.08 10.03 8.41
C LYS A 38 6.82 10.50 7.16
N PRO A 39 6.18 10.48 5.98
CA PRO A 39 6.83 11.03 4.78
C PRO A 39 7.08 12.53 4.90
N ASN A 40 8.23 13.00 4.41
CA ASN A 40 8.63 14.41 4.48
C ASN A 40 7.85 15.33 3.51
N TYR A 41 7.13 14.75 2.55
CA TYR A 41 6.34 15.44 1.52
C TYR A 41 4.82 15.41 1.76
N ARG A 42 4.37 14.91 2.94
CA ARG A 42 2.95 14.82 3.32
C ARG A 42 2.75 15.20 4.79
N ASP A 43 1.57 15.76 5.10
CA ASP A 43 1.23 16.14 6.48
C ASP A 43 0.75 14.97 7.35
N HIS A 44 0.45 13.81 6.76
CA HIS A 44 -0.10 12.63 7.43
C HIS A 44 0.87 11.45 7.36
N TRP A 45 0.72 10.55 8.33
CA TRP A 45 1.45 9.30 8.41
C TRP A 45 0.93 8.28 7.40
N SER A 46 1.71 7.26 7.13
CA SER A 46 1.35 6.13 6.25
C SER A 46 1.92 4.82 6.80
N LEU A 47 1.42 3.69 6.25
CA LEU A 47 2.14 2.42 6.38
C LEU A 47 3.44 2.49 5.58
N PRO A 48 4.49 1.76 5.97
CA PRO A 48 5.63 1.51 5.10
C PRO A 48 5.16 0.86 3.79
N GLY A 49 5.54 1.46 2.65
CA GLY A 49 5.12 0.99 1.35
C GLY A 49 4.96 2.08 0.30
N GLY A 50 4.89 1.67 -0.96
CA GLY A 50 4.85 2.59 -2.09
C GLY A 50 4.27 2.00 -3.36
N ILE A 51 4.65 2.58 -4.50
CA ILE A 51 4.21 2.16 -5.83
C ILE A 51 5.12 1.02 -6.31
N CYS A 52 4.50 -0.09 -6.76
CA CYS A 52 5.25 -1.19 -7.36
C CYS A 52 5.92 -0.74 -8.66
N GLU A 53 7.12 -1.20 -8.90
CA GLU A 53 7.87 -0.95 -10.13
C GLU A 53 7.30 -1.77 -11.30
N PHE A 54 7.72 -1.39 -12.52
CA PHE A 54 7.29 -2.12 -13.72
C PHE A 54 7.76 -3.58 -13.69
N GLY A 55 6.81 -4.50 -13.76
CA GLY A 55 7.06 -5.94 -13.72
C GLY A 55 7.23 -6.52 -12.32
N GLU A 56 7.14 -5.70 -11.28
CA GLU A 56 7.23 -6.12 -9.88
C GLU A 56 5.89 -6.67 -9.38
N ALA A 57 5.91 -7.79 -8.69
CA ALA A 57 4.73 -8.31 -8.03
C ALA A 57 4.45 -7.53 -6.72
N PRO A 58 3.18 -7.35 -6.30
CA PRO A 58 2.85 -6.52 -5.14
C PRO A 58 3.55 -6.93 -3.84
N HIS A 59 3.78 -8.21 -3.59
CA HIS A 59 4.50 -8.66 -2.39
C HIS A 59 6.00 -8.33 -2.46
N ASP A 60 6.62 -8.35 -3.65
CA ASP A 60 8.03 -7.95 -3.82
C ASP A 60 8.16 -6.44 -3.64
N GLY A 61 7.21 -5.65 -4.20
CA GLY A 61 7.14 -4.22 -4.00
C GLY A 61 6.97 -3.85 -2.52
N CYS A 62 6.12 -4.57 -1.78
CA CYS A 62 6.00 -4.39 -0.34
C CYS A 62 7.32 -4.66 0.39
N ALA A 63 8.01 -5.76 0.07
CA ALA A 63 9.29 -6.11 0.69
C ALA A 63 10.36 -5.04 0.43
N ARG A 64 10.48 -4.59 -0.82
CA ARG A 64 11.44 -3.54 -1.22
C ARG A 64 11.17 -2.23 -0.49
N GLU A 65 9.93 -1.72 -0.54
CA GLU A 65 9.56 -0.46 0.09
C GLU A 65 9.75 -0.48 1.61
N VAL A 66 9.36 -1.58 2.27
CA VAL A 66 9.60 -1.77 3.72
C VAL A 66 11.11 -1.72 4.01
N ALA A 67 11.93 -2.42 3.24
CA ALA A 67 13.38 -2.42 3.43
C ALA A 67 13.99 -1.04 3.18
N GLU A 68 13.53 -0.31 2.16
CA GLU A 68 14.00 1.04 1.83
C GLU A 68 13.60 2.06 2.91
N GLU A 69 12.32 2.10 3.32
CA GLU A 69 11.81 3.11 4.23
C GLU A 69 12.23 2.94 5.69
N ILE A 70 12.36 1.69 6.18
CA ILE A 70 12.70 1.41 7.59
C ILE A 70 14.03 0.69 7.80
N GLY A 71 14.73 0.34 6.72
CA GLY A 71 16.06 -0.27 6.80
C GLY A 71 16.08 -1.73 7.28
N LEU A 72 14.94 -2.42 7.26
CA LEU A 72 14.79 -3.79 7.72
C LEU A 72 14.20 -4.70 6.65
N GLU A 73 14.86 -5.83 6.38
CA GLU A 73 14.31 -6.90 5.56
C GLU A 73 13.34 -7.73 6.41
N LEU A 74 12.05 -7.55 6.20
CA LEU A 74 10.99 -8.31 6.88
C LEU A 74 10.33 -9.28 5.91
N PRO A 75 9.89 -10.46 6.39
CA PRO A 75 9.13 -11.38 5.55
C PRO A 75 7.76 -10.78 5.22
N VAL A 76 7.38 -10.81 3.95
CA VAL A 76 6.03 -10.46 3.52
C VAL A 76 5.16 -11.72 3.61
N GLY A 77 4.24 -11.70 4.54
CA GLY A 77 3.31 -12.78 4.83
C GLY A 77 2.00 -12.67 4.03
N PRO A 78 0.87 -13.11 4.60
CA PRO A 78 -0.39 -13.15 3.90
C PRO A 78 -0.89 -11.77 3.46
N LEU A 79 -1.58 -11.73 2.32
CA LEU A 79 -2.38 -10.59 1.90
C LEU A 79 -3.55 -10.38 2.87
N LEU A 80 -3.75 -9.16 3.34
CA LEU A 80 -4.78 -8.79 4.30
C LEU A 80 -5.92 -8.01 3.66
N SER A 81 -5.60 -7.04 2.80
CA SER A 81 -6.64 -6.28 2.10
C SER A 81 -6.23 -5.88 0.70
N VAL A 82 -7.23 -5.74 -0.16
CA VAL A 82 -7.14 -5.13 -1.49
C VAL A 82 -8.14 -4.00 -1.55
N ASP A 83 -7.70 -2.81 -1.89
CA ASP A 83 -8.54 -1.62 -2.01
C ASP A 83 -8.44 -1.06 -3.42
N TRP A 84 -9.58 -0.93 -4.09
CA TRP A 84 -9.68 -0.40 -5.45
C TRP A 84 -10.17 1.04 -5.44
N HIS A 85 -9.37 1.93 -5.98
CA HIS A 85 -9.73 3.34 -6.17
C HIS A 85 -9.97 3.64 -7.64
N VAL A 86 -11.12 4.21 -7.93
CA VAL A 86 -11.42 4.72 -9.28
C VAL A 86 -10.53 5.91 -9.63
N ALA A 87 -10.27 6.11 -10.91
CA ALA A 87 -9.54 7.29 -11.37
C ALA A 87 -10.29 8.56 -10.97
N HIS A 88 -9.61 9.46 -10.27
CA HIS A 88 -10.27 10.69 -9.79
C HIS A 88 -10.17 11.78 -10.85
N GLU A 89 -11.33 12.38 -11.22
CA GLU A 89 -11.46 13.39 -12.29
C GLU A 89 -10.53 14.60 -12.11
N ARG A 90 -10.18 14.97 -10.86
CA ARG A 90 -9.23 16.07 -10.57
C ARG A 90 -7.88 15.91 -11.24
N TYR A 91 -7.47 14.70 -11.59
CA TYR A 91 -6.21 14.41 -12.28
C TYR A 91 -6.36 14.43 -13.81
N GLY A 92 -7.55 14.78 -14.32
CA GLY A 92 -7.82 14.94 -15.74
C GLY A 92 -7.70 13.64 -16.55
N PRO A 93 -7.47 13.74 -17.88
CA PRO A 93 -7.42 12.57 -18.76
C PRO A 93 -6.28 11.59 -18.49
N ALA A 94 -5.26 12.02 -17.75
CA ALA A 94 -4.13 11.19 -17.36
C ALA A 94 -4.42 10.36 -16.09
N ALA A 95 -5.57 10.60 -15.43
CA ALA A 95 -5.95 9.84 -14.23
C ALA A 95 -5.95 8.34 -14.49
N ARG A 96 -5.47 7.58 -13.51
CA ARG A 96 -5.48 6.13 -13.52
C ARG A 96 -6.19 5.63 -12.27
N PRO A 97 -6.95 4.55 -12.36
CA PRO A 97 -7.36 3.83 -11.18
C PRO A 97 -6.13 3.31 -10.43
N ALA A 98 -6.29 3.07 -9.15
CA ALA A 98 -5.24 2.52 -8.32
C ALA A 98 -5.75 1.31 -7.54
N VAL A 99 -4.89 0.33 -7.35
CA VAL A 99 -5.13 -0.80 -6.48
C VAL A 99 -4.06 -0.85 -5.40
N PHE A 100 -4.49 -1.00 -4.15
CA PHE A 100 -3.63 -1.04 -2.99
C PHE A 100 -3.68 -2.42 -2.35
N PHE A 101 -2.52 -3.03 -2.18
CA PHE A 101 -2.34 -4.33 -1.52
C PHE A 101 -1.72 -4.09 -0.15
N ILE A 102 -2.31 -4.66 0.91
CA ILE A 102 -1.73 -4.59 2.25
C ILE A 102 -1.44 -6.00 2.74
N PHE A 103 -0.19 -6.23 3.12
CA PHE A 103 0.31 -7.52 3.58
C PHE A 103 0.61 -7.50 5.08
N ASP A 104 0.58 -8.66 5.72
CA ASP A 104 1.13 -8.86 7.06
C ASP A 104 2.65 -9.02 6.97
N CYS A 105 3.38 -8.10 7.54
CA CYS A 105 4.85 -8.17 7.65
C CYS A 105 5.30 -8.55 9.07
N GLY A 106 4.38 -9.11 9.88
CA GLY A 106 4.69 -9.68 11.17
C GLY A 106 4.82 -8.65 12.29
N THR A 107 5.70 -8.96 13.24
CA THR A 107 5.89 -8.15 14.45
C THR A 107 7.33 -7.69 14.61
N LEU A 108 7.48 -6.47 15.10
CA LEU A 108 8.76 -5.87 15.47
C LEU A 108 8.68 -5.39 16.93
N ALA A 109 9.48 -5.95 17.81
CA ALA A 109 9.36 -5.68 19.24
C ALA A 109 9.79 -4.26 19.64
N THR A 110 10.64 -3.60 18.85
CA THR A 110 11.21 -2.28 19.14
C THR A 110 11.64 -1.59 17.86
N LEU A 111 11.75 -0.27 17.89
CA LEU A 111 12.31 0.54 16.80
C LEU A 111 13.85 0.67 16.86
N ALA A 112 14.52 0.00 17.79
CA ALA A 112 15.97 0.19 17.99
C ALA A 112 16.82 -0.13 16.76
N ASP A 113 16.37 -1.06 15.92
CA ASP A 113 17.08 -1.49 14.71
C ASP A 113 16.52 -0.80 13.43
N VAL A 114 15.50 0.04 13.57
CA VAL A 114 14.93 0.79 12.45
C VAL A 114 15.84 1.95 12.05
N THR A 115 16.11 2.05 10.77
CA THR A 115 16.84 3.17 10.18
C THR A 115 16.00 3.74 9.04
N VAL A 116 15.35 4.88 9.28
CA VAL A 116 14.50 5.49 8.25
C VAL A 116 15.31 6.07 7.11
N GLN A 117 14.77 5.97 5.90
CA GLN A 117 15.33 6.58 4.71
C GLN A 117 15.14 8.10 4.75
N ALA A 118 16.12 8.83 5.27
CA ALA A 118 16.03 10.27 5.53
C ALA A 118 15.74 11.16 4.30
N SER A 119 15.88 10.64 3.07
CA SER A 119 15.48 11.36 1.86
C SER A 119 13.97 11.46 1.69
N GLU A 120 13.19 10.56 2.30
CA GLU A 120 11.74 10.43 2.11
C GLU A 120 10.95 10.37 3.42
N ILE A 121 11.56 9.88 4.49
CA ILE A 121 10.90 9.63 5.78
C ILE A 121 11.56 10.48 6.88
N ASP A 122 10.75 11.30 7.55
CA ASP A 122 11.19 12.14 8.66
C ASP A 122 11.20 11.38 10.00
N ASP A 123 10.27 10.43 10.19
CA ASP A 123 10.06 9.76 11.48
C ASP A 123 9.32 8.42 11.31
N CYS A 124 9.41 7.56 12.32
CA CYS A 124 8.60 6.35 12.43
C CYS A 124 8.15 6.12 13.87
N ARG A 125 6.97 5.55 14.05
CA ARG A 125 6.42 5.21 15.39
C ARG A 125 5.43 4.07 15.32
N PHE A 126 5.23 3.39 16.43
CA PHE A 126 4.04 2.59 16.63
C PHE A 126 2.87 3.47 17.05
N ALA A 127 1.70 3.22 16.46
CA ALA A 127 0.45 3.93 16.72
C ALA A 127 -0.63 2.93 17.11
N ALA A 128 -1.34 3.24 18.17
CA ALA A 128 -2.48 2.44 18.59
C ALA A 128 -3.60 2.49 17.54
N PRO A 129 -4.39 1.42 17.35
CA PRO A 129 -5.51 1.43 16.39
C PRO A 129 -6.50 2.60 16.58
N ALA A 130 -6.61 3.14 17.80
CA ALA A 130 -7.46 4.28 18.09
C ALA A 130 -6.91 5.62 17.54
N GLU A 131 -5.60 5.73 17.33
CA GLU A 131 -4.95 6.96 16.83
C GLU A 131 -4.98 7.06 15.30
N LEU A 132 -5.31 5.96 14.58
CA LEU A 132 -5.17 5.88 13.13
C LEU A 132 -6.01 6.93 12.38
N ASP A 133 -7.20 7.29 12.89
CA ASP A 133 -8.07 8.27 12.24
C ASP A 133 -7.49 9.71 12.29
N GLU A 134 -6.66 10.02 13.29
CA GLU A 134 -6.01 11.32 13.44
C GLU A 134 -4.69 11.39 12.66
N LEU A 135 -3.97 10.27 12.58
CA LEU A 135 -2.64 10.23 12.00
C LEU A 135 -2.65 10.03 10.48
N LEU A 136 -3.60 9.23 9.99
CA LEU A 136 -3.67 8.83 8.59
C LEU A 136 -4.56 9.77 7.77
N HIS A 137 -4.31 9.83 6.47
CA HIS A 137 -5.26 10.46 5.57
C HIS A 137 -6.58 9.69 5.55
N ALA A 138 -7.71 10.38 5.60
CA ALA A 138 -9.05 9.79 5.70
C ALA A 138 -9.35 8.71 4.63
N SER A 139 -8.80 8.85 3.42
CA SER A 139 -8.99 7.85 2.35
C SER A 139 -8.20 6.56 2.56
N THR A 140 -7.21 6.53 3.45
CA THR A 140 -6.38 5.34 3.72
C THR A 140 -6.87 4.54 4.92
N VAL A 141 -7.55 5.19 5.86
CA VAL A 141 -8.06 4.57 7.10
C VAL A 141 -8.89 3.31 6.83
N PRO A 142 -9.87 3.29 5.90
CA PRO A 142 -10.71 2.11 5.68
C PRO A 142 -9.91 0.86 5.30
N ARG A 143 -8.92 0.99 4.41
CA ARG A 143 -8.10 -0.16 3.96
C ARG A 143 -7.21 -0.70 5.07
N ILE A 144 -6.65 0.19 5.90
CA ILE A 144 -5.78 -0.20 7.02
C ILE A 144 -6.61 -0.89 8.11
N ARG A 145 -7.78 -0.36 8.47
CA ARG A 145 -8.70 -1.00 9.40
C ARG A 145 -9.19 -2.36 8.90
N ALA A 146 -9.48 -2.47 7.61
CA ALA A 146 -9.84 -3.75 6.99
C ALA A 146 -8.70 -4.76 7.07
N ALA A 147 -7.45 -4.34 6.82
CA ALA A 147 -6.26 -5.18 6.94
C ALA A 147 -6.05 -5.65 8.39
N ILE A 148 -6.13 -4.75 9.37
CA ILE A 148 -6.06 -5.12 10.80
C ILE A 148 -7.16 -6.13 11.16
N GLY A 149 -8.39 -5.89 10.72
CA GLY A 149 -9.52 -6.80 10.95
C GLY A 149 -9.42 -8.16 10.24
N ALA A 150 -8.52 -8.29 9.26
CA ALA A 150 -8.26 -9.56 8.57
C ALA A 150 -7.24 -10.44 9.31
N LEU A 151 -6.37 -9.86 10.13
CA LEU A 151 -5.30 -10.58 10.84
C LEU A 151 -5.77 -11.82 11.60
N PRO A 152 -6.84 -11.76 12.44
CA PRO A 152 -7.26 -12.93 13.19
C PRO A 152 -7.88 -14.04 12.34
N SER A 153 -8.47 -13.68 11.20
CA SER A 153 -9.25 -14.61 10.36
C SER A 153 -8.46 -15.16 9.18
N GLY A 154 -7.38 -14.50 8.79
CA GLY A 154 -6.65 -14.80 7.55
C GLY A 154 -7.48 -14.59 6.28
N CYS A 155 -8.68 -13.98 6.38
CA CYS A 155 -9.55 -13.75 5.23
C CYS A 155 -9.27 -12.38 4.63
N VAL A 156 -8.81 -12.33 3.38
CA VAL A 156 -8.56 -11.09 2.65
C VAL A 156 -9.83 -10.24 2.56
N ARG A 157 -9.69 -8.94 2.83
CA ARG A 157 -10.76 -7.96 2.69
C ARG A 157 -10.63 -7.22 1.37
N TYR A 158 -11.68 -7.26 0.57
CA TYR A 158 -11.76 -6.47 -0.66
C TYR A 158 -12.65 -5.24 -0.44
N LEU A 159 -12.12 -4.06 -0.77
CA LEU A 159 -12.82 -2.78 -0.65
C LEU A 159 -12.97 -2.19 -2.06
N PRO A 160 -14.10 -2.40 -2.72
CA PRO A 160 -14.39 -1.67 -3.96
C PRO A 160 -14.78 -0.24 -3.61
N GLN A 161 -14.09 0.74 -4.15
CA GLN A 161 -14.61 2.11 -4.13
C GLN A 161 -15.74 2.18 -5.18
N LEU A 162 -16.97 2.16 -4.70
CA LEU A 162 -18.13 2.43 -5.54
C LEU A 162 -18.19 3.94 -5.73
N GLY A 163 -18.06 4.39 -7.00
CA GLY A 163 -18.12 5.80 -7.38
C GLY A 163 -19.45 6.47 -7.06
#